data_85e70f384d48d8f359e269534db5a68f
#
_entry.id   85e70f384d48d8f359e269534db5a68f
#
_cell.length_a   1.000
_cell.length_b   1.000
_cell.length_c   1.000
_cell.angle_alpha   90.00
_cell.angle_beta   90.00
_cell.angle_gamma   90.00
#
_symmetry.space_group_name_H-M   'P 1'
#
loop_
_entity.id
_entity.type
_entity.pdbx_description
1 polymer ?
#
loop_
_entity_poly.entity_id
_entity_poly.type
_entity_poly.pdbx_seq_one_letter_code
_entity_poly.pdbx_strand_id
1 'polypeptide(L)'
;EVEFWALSNQDEEINERSKALYKKLLNLFELVLQKGIRTGEFMNIDTKVVSLMILSGFQGINWFCIFGEDQVSPETYINESIARLIQSIKK
;
A
#
# COMPACT_ATOMS: atom_id res chain seq x y z
N GLU A 1 -6.82 11.51 4.31
CA GLU A 1 -7.68 10.64 3.49
C GLU A 1 -9.04 11.27 3.23
N VAL A 2 -9.68 11.74 4.28
CA VAL A 2 -11.00 12.35 4.14
C VAL A 2 -10.95 13.56 3.21
N GLU A 3 -9.93 14.40 3.35
CA GLU A 3 -9.75 15.56 2.49
C GLU A 3 -9.51 15.16 1.04
N PHE A 4 -8.71 14.13 0.84
CA PHE A 4 -8.43 13.64 -0.50
C PHE A 4 -9.72 13.15 -1.17
N TRP A 5 -10.52 12.40 -0.45
CA TRP A 5 -11.79 11.91 -0.98
C TRP A 5 -12.75 13.04 -1.30
N ALA A 6 -12.79 14.07 -0.45
CA ALA A 6 -13.64 15.23 -0.70
C ALA A 6 -13.22 15.97 -1.98
N LEU A 7 -11.92 16.16 -2.17
CA LEU A 7 -11.41 16.80 -3.38
C LEU A 7 -11.67 15.95 -4.62
N SER A 8 -11.46 14.64 -4.52
CA SER A 8 -11.70 13.72 -5.63
C SER A 8 -13.17 13.75 -6.07
N ASN A 9 -14.07 13.85 -5.10
CA ASN A 9 -15.50 13.89 -5.41
C ASN A 9 -15.93 15.19 -6.07
N GLN A 10 -15.18 16.26 -5.86
CA GLN A 10 -15.50 17.55 -6.46
C GLN A 10 -14.98 17.67 -7.88
N ASP A 11 -13.94 16.90 -8.23
CA ASP A 11 -13.34 16.93 -9.55
C ASP A 11 -13.33 15.53 -10.12
N GLU A 12 -14.19 15.33 -11.12
CA GLU A 12 -14.34 14.01 -11.74
C GLU A 12 -13.06 13.51 -12.39
N GLU A 13 -12.30 14.40 -13.01
CA GLU A 13 -11.04 14.03 -13.64
C GLU A 13 -10.01 13.55 -12.60
N ILE A 14 -9.89 14.27 -11.49
CA ILE A 14 -9.00 13.85 -10.40
C ILE A 14 -9.43 12.50 -9.84
N ASN A 15 -10.73 12.31 -9.69
CA ASN A 15 -11.28 11.05 -9.19
C ASN A 15 -10.94 9.89 -10.12
N GLU A 16 -11.07 10.09 -11.42
CA GLU A 16 -10.75 9.05 -12.40
C GLU A 16 -9.26 8.71 -12.39
N ARG A 17 -8.40 9.72 -12.30
CA ARG A 17 -6.96 9.51 -12.24
C ARG A 17 -6.56 8.77 -10.96
N SER A 18 -7.15 9.15 -9.84
CA SER A 18 -6.86 8.51 -8.56
C SER A 18 -7.28 7.04 -8.59
N LYS A 19 -8.43 6.76 -9.18
CA LYS A 19 -8.94 5.41 -9.31
C LYS A 19 -8.04 4.55 -10.19
N ALA A 20 -7.59 5.11 -11.31
CA ALA A 20 -6.70 4.41 -12.22
C ALA A 20 -5.36 4.08 -11.54
N LEU A 21 -4.80 5.04 -10.81
CA LEU A 21 -3.56 4.82 -10.07
C LEU A 21 -3.73 3.75 -9.00
N TYR A 22 -4.83 3.80 -8.27
CA TYR A 22 -5.15 2.82 -7.25
C TYR A 22 -5.14 1.40 -7.82
N LYS A 23 -5.86 1.20 -8.93
CA LYS A 23 -5.94 -0.10 -9.59
C LYS A 23 -4.58 -0.57 -10.09
N LYS A 24 -3.81 0.36 -10.65
CA LYS A 24 -2.48 0.06 -11.18
C LYS A 24 -1.54 -0.42 -10.08
N LEU A 25 -1.55 0.26 -8.94
CA LEU A 25 -0.71 -0.12 -7.81
C LEU A 25 -1.12 -1.47 -7.24
N LEU A 26 -2.42 -1.72 -7.10
CA LEU A 26 -2.90 -3.01 -6.62
C LEU A 26 -2.46 -4.14 -7.54
N ASN A 27 -2.61 -3.95 -8.85
CA ASN A 27 -2.18 -4.96 -9.82
C ASN A 27 -0.69 -5.24 -9.72
N LEU A 28 0.10 -4.19 -9.58
CA LEU A 28 1.54 -4.34 -9.46
C LEU A 28 1.91 -5.17 -8.23
N PHE A 29 1.32 -4.85 -7.09
CA PHE A 29 1.59 -5.59 -5.86
C PHE A 29 1.14 -7.05 -5.98
N GLU A 30 -0.03 -7.29 -6.57
CA GLU A 30 -0.50 -8.66 -6.78
C GLU A 30 0.46 -9.46 -7.65
N LEU A 31 0.97 -8.87 -8.72
CA LEU A 31 1.90 -9.57 -9.61
C LEU A 31 3.17 -9.96 -8.87
N VAL A 32 3.70 -9.07 -8.05
CA VAL A 32 4.91 -9.36 -7.27
C VAL A 32 4.66 -10.49 -6.28
N LEU A 33 3.52 -10.45 -5.60
CA LEU A 33 3.18 -11.47 -4.61
C LEU A 33 2.94 -12.83 -5.28
N GLN A 34 2.24 -12.84 -6.41
CA GLN A 34 1.99 -14.07 -7.16
C GLN A 34 3.29 -14.69 -7.65
N LYS A 35 4.23 -13.88 -8.07
CA LYS A 35 5.53 -14.37 -8.48
C LYS A 35 6.25 -15.04 -7.30
N GLY A 36 6.21 -14.42 -6.12
CA GLY A 36 6.83 -15.00 -4.93
C GLY A 36 6.21 -16.33 -4.52
N ILE A 37 4.90 -16.46 -4.70
CA ILE A 37 4.22 -17.71 -4.43
C ILE A 37 4.66 -18.79 -5.42
N ARG A 38 4.71 -18.45 -6.71
CA ARG A 38 5.10 -19.40 -7.73
C ARG A 38 6.54 -19.90 -7.56
N THR A 39 7.42 -19.02 -7.12
CA THR A 39 8.83 -19.39 -6.92
C THR A 39 9.10 -20.10 -5.60
N GLY A 40 8.07 -20.21 -4.75
CA GLY A 40 8.20 -20.85 -3.45
C GLY A 40 8.79 -19.95 -2.37
N GLU A 41 8.99 -18.67 -2.68
CA GLU A 41 9.53 -17.71 -1.72
C GLU A 41 8.49 -17.33 -0.67
N PHE A 42 7.24 -17.19 -1.09
CA PHE A 42 6.13 -16.81 -0.20
C PHE A 42 5.16 -17.97 -0.01
N MET A 43 4.50 -17.96 1.14
CA MET A 43 3.41 -18.90 1.41
C MET A 43 2.25 -18.58 0.49
N ASN A 44 1.33 -19.54 0.37
CA ASN A 44 0.10 -19.32 -0.39
C ASN A 44 -0.82 -18.42 0.42
N ILE A 45 -0.92 -17.18 0.00
CA ILE A 45 -1.66 -16.12 0.68
C ILE A 45 -2.71 -15.53 -0.25
N ASP A 46 -3.65 -14.79 0.33
CA ASP A 46 -4.61 -14.02 -0.46
C ASP A 46 -3.90 -12.75 -0.97
N THR A 47 -3.52 -12.78 -2.23
CA THR A 47 -2.73 -11.69 -2.81
C THR A 47 -3.50 -10.37 -2.87
N LYS A 48 -4.83 -10.42 -2.99
CA LYS A 48 -5.64 -9.20 -2.99
C LYS A 48 -5.63 -8.54 -1.62
N VAL A 49 -5.81 -9.32 -0.58
CA VAL A 49 -5.81 -8.78 0.78
C VAL A 49 -4.45 -8.21 1.13
N VAL A 50 -3.38 -8.93 0.83
CA VAL A 50 -2.04 -8.45 1.16
C VAL A 50 -1.67 -7.22 0.34
N SER A 51 -2.09 -7.17 -0.93
CA SER A 51 -1.87 -5.97 -1.75
C SER A 51 -2.57 -4.75 -1.15
N LEU A 52 -3.79 -4.93 -0.65
CA LEU A 52 -4.51 -3.85 0.03
C LEU A 52 -3.81 -3.43 1.32
N MET A 53 -3.25 -4.37 2.06
CA MET A 53 -2.49 -4.04 3.27
C MET A 53 -1.28 -3.18 2.95
N ILE A 54 -0.57 -3.51 1.87
CA ILE A 54 0.60 -2.74 1.45
C ILE A 54 0.17 -1.32 1.08
N LEU A 55 -0.87 -1.21 0.25
CA LEU A 55 -1.34 0.10 -0.20
C LEU A 55 -1.85 0.94 0.96
N SER A 56 -2.58 0.34 1.88
CA SER A 56 -3.09 1.04 3.07
C SER A 56 -1.96 1.55 3.95
N GLY A 57 -0.88 0.79 4.05
CA GLY A 57 0.30 1.22 4.79
C GLY A 57 0.93 2.47 4.20
N PHE A 58 1.02 2.52 2.87
CA PHE A 58 1.53 3.71 2.19
C PHE A 58 0.63 4.92 2.41
N GLN A 59 -0.67 4.73 2.36
CA GLN A 59 -1.61 5.83 2.60
C GLN A 59 -1.53 6.35 4.03
N GLY A 60 -1.28 5.45 4.98
CA GLY A 60 -1.14 5.82 6.38
C GLY A 60 0.02 6.78 6.63
N ILE A 61 1.03 6.74 5.77
CA ILE A 61 2.20 7.61 5.91
C ILE A 61 1.80 9.09 5.82
N ASN A 62 0.77 9.40 5.05
CA ASN A 62 0.31 10.78 4.92
C ASN A 62 -0.08 11.37 6.27
N TRP A 63 -0.65 10.55 7.14
CA TRP A 63 -1.02 11.00 8.48
C TRP A 63 0.21 11.35 9.31
N PHE A 64 1.28 10.56 9.20
CA PHE A 64 2.54 10.87 9.87
C PHE A 64 3.10 12.20 9.41
N CYS A 65 3.05 12.46 8.09
CA CYS A 65 3.62 13.68 7.53
C CYS A 65 2.84 14.92 7.95
N ILE A 66 1.54 14.76 8.17
CA ILE A 66 0.68 15.90 8.50
C ILE A 66 0.60 16.10 10.02
N PHE A 67 0.41 15.05 10.77
CA PHE A 67 0.09 15.15 12.19
C PHE A 67 1.14 14.59 13.13
N GLY A 68 2.09 13.83 12.60
CA GLY A 68 3.12 13.21 13.42
C GLY A 68 4.11 14.23 13.93
N GLU A 69 4.58 14.01 15.15
CA GLU A 69 5.57 14.88 15.77
C GLU A 69 6.96 14.27 15.72
N ASP A 70 7.34 13.80 14.55
CA ASP A 70 8.69 13.34 14.23
C ASP A 70 9.22 12.20 15.08
N GLN A 71 8.34 11.33 15.54
CA GLN A 71 8.78 10.18 16.33
C GLN A 71 9.34 9.08 15.46
N VAL A 72 8.81 8.95 14.24
CA VAL A 72 9.25 7.94 13.29
C VAL A 72 9.26 8.57 11.91
N SER A 73 10.37 8.44 11.19
CA SER A 73 10.43 8.95 9.83
C SER A 73 9.60 8.06 8.89
N PRO A 74 9.03 8.63 7.82
CA PRO A 74 8.31 7.83 6.83
C PRO A 74 9.17 6.71 6.25
N GLU A 75 10.44 6.98 6.01
CA GLU A 75 11.37 5.99 5.49
C GLU A 75 11.52 4.80 6.45
N THR A 76 11.71 5.08 7.73
CA THR A 76 11.83 4.04 8.75
C THR A 76 10.55 3.21 8.81
N TYR A 77 9.40 3.88 8.77
CA TYR A 77 8.12 3.18 8.80
C TYR A 77 7.96 2.25 7.61
N ILE A 78 8.27 2.74 6.40
CA ILE A 78 8.16 1.92 5.20
C ILE A 78 9.07 0.70 5.30
N ASN A 79 10.34 0.91 5.63
CA ASN A 79 11.30 -0.17 5.69
C ASN A 79 10.92 -1.24 6.70
N GLU A 80 10.51 -0.81 7.91
CA GLU A 80 10.10 -1.73 8.95
C GLU A 80 8.82 -2.47 8.61
N SER A 81 7.81 -1.76 8.10
CA SER A 81 6.53 -2.40 7.77
C SER A 81 6.66 -3.40 6.65
N ILE A 82 7.40 -3.08 5.61
CA ILE A 82 7.61 -3.99 4.49
C ILE A 82 8.42 -5.20 4.94
N ALA A 83 9.47 -4.98 5.72
CA ALA A 83 10.29 -6.09 6.23
C ALA A 83 9.45 -7.06 7.07
N ARG A 84 8.62 -6.53 7.96
CA ARG A 84 7.78 -7.37 8.81
C ARG A 84 6.69 -8.08 8.01
N LEU A 85 6.12 -7.41 7.03
CA LEU A 85 5.11 -8.02 6.17
C LEU A 85 5.73 -9.18 5.39
N ILE A 86 6.87 -8.97 4.77
CA ILE A 86 7.56 -10.01 4.01
C ILE A 86 7.91 -11.18 4.91
N GLN A 87 8.39 -10.91 6.11
CA GLN A 87 8.72 -11.96 7.06
C GLN A 87 7.49 -12.80 7.42
N SER A 88 6.32 -12.16 7.52
CA SER A 88 5.08 -12.86 7.89
C SER A 88 4.56 -13.78 6.78
N ILE A 89 4.90 -13.51 5.52
CA ILE A 89 4.41 -14.29 4.39
C ILE A 89 5.49 -15.20 3.79
N LYS A 90 6.71 -15.08 4.26
CA LYS A 90 7.82 -15.86 3.76
C LYS A 90 7.66 -17.33 4.14
N LYS A 91 7.95 -18.18 3.19
CA LYS A 91 7.79 -19.61 3.37
C LYS A 91 8.89 -20.23 4.22
#